data_74635abd1275a4fb24a4551e0b7ce355
#
_entry.id   74635abd1275a4fb24a4551e0b7ce355
#
_cell.length_a   1.000
_cell.length_b   1.000
_cell.length_c   1.000
_cell.angle_alpha   90.00
_cell.angle_beta   90.00
_cell.angle_gamma   90.00
#
_symmetry.space_group_name_H-M   'P 1'
#
loop_
_entity.id
_entity.type
_entity.pdbx_description
1 polymer ?
#
loop_
_entity_poly.entity_id
_entity_poly.type
_entity_poly.pdbx_seq_one_letter_code
_entity_poly.pdbx_strand_id
1 'polypeptide(L)'
;MAENQDDDSDGPRVPDVDLLRASPRLFENPLLDRMSRVHWSMPLVFYTPFVVLLAWLSLRALGPISIGCAALLGYILWTLTEYLGHRYLFHAEFPGKWGARIHLLIHGVHHDHPNDPLRLVMPPLLSAPILIVAFLVGRVLFGVPLVYPAMLGFMLGYLSYDMVHYYVHHAEPKTRLGRNLRRLHMLHHFRDPEHGFGVSAPWWDKIFRTEHLPARQDGPR
;
A
#
# COMPACT_ATOMS: atom_id res chain seq x y z
N MET A 1 14.84 44.19 33.84
CA MET A 1 15.09 42.74 33.91
C MET A 1 13.77 42.08 33.66
N ALA A 2 13.56 41.62 32.47
CA ALA A 2 12.37 40.81 32.07
C ALA A 2 12.90 39.39 31.85
N GLU A 3 12.49 38.50 32.73
CA GLU A 3 12.81 37.09 32.69
C GLU A 3 12.02 36.42 31.57
N ASN A 4 12.73 35.93 30.57
CA ASN A 4 12.20 35.07 29.52
C ASN A 4 11.82 33.76 30.20
N GLN A 5 10.54 33.46 30.31
CA GLN A 5 10.06 32.12 30.61
C GLN A 5 10.12 31.32 29.31
N ASP A 6 11.17 30.52 29.15
CA ASP A 6 11.20 29.42 28.18
C ASP A 6 10.12 28.40 28.60
N ASP A 7 9.04 28.37 27.83
CA ASP A 7 7.96 27.39 27.98
C ASP A 7 8.42 26.05 27.35
N ASP A 8 9.16 25.29 28.16
CA ASP A 8 9.62 23.92 27.84
C ASP A 8 8.46 22.92 28.06
N SER A 9 7.37 23.08 27.30
CA SER A 9 6.32 22.07 27.22
C SER A 9 6.72 20.95 26.27
N ASP A 10 7.65 20.09 26.67
CA ASP A 10 8.07 18.88 25.95
C ASP A 10 7.08 17.72 26.18
N GLY A 11 5.81 17.99 25.88
CA GLY A 11 4.79 16.96 25.73
C GLY A 11 4.85 16.36 24.34
N PRO A 12 4.38 15.11 24.11
CA PRO A 12 4.33 14.51 22.79
C PRO A 12 3.55 15.43 21.86
N ARG A 13 4.23 16.02 20.85
CA ARG A 13 3.62 16.93 19.89
C ARG A 13 2.55 16.15 19.12
N VAL A 14 1.29 16.54 19.30
CA VAL A 14 0.19 16.03 18.48
C VAL A 14 0.48 16.47 17.05
N PRO A 15 0.54 15.54 16.07
CA PRO A 15 0.80 15.91 14.68
C PRO A 15 -0.25 16.91 14.21
N ASP A 16 0.20 17.95 13.50
CA ASP A 16 -0.69 18.95 12.90
C ASP A 16 -1.62 18.26 11.88
N VAL A 17 -2.92 18.30 12.15
CA VAL A 17 -3.96 17.65 11.32
C VAL A 17 -3.96 18.21 9.89
N ASP A 18 -3.68 19.51 9.73
CA ASP A 18 -3.63 20.15 8.42
C ASP A 18 -2.40 19.67 7.63
N LEU A 19 -1.26 19.48 8.31
CA LEU A 19 -0.07 18.90 7.70
C LEU A 19 -0.31 17.46 7.23
N LEU A 20 -0.96 16.63 8.05
CA LEU A 20 -1.25 15.23 7.69
C LEU A 20 -2.18 15.10 6.48
N ARG A 21 -3.02 16.12 6.22
CA ARG A 21 -3.97 16.18 5.08
C ARG A 21 -3.45 16.97 3.90
N ALA A 22 -2.31 17.63 4.04
CA ALA A 22 -1.76 18.45 2.98
C ALA A 22 -1.46 17.63 1.73
N SER A 23 -1.66 18.26 0.56
CA SER A 23 -1.35 17.67 -0.75
C SER A 23 -0.28 18.54 -1.44
N PRO A 24 1.01 18.44 -1.02
CA PRO A 24 2.06 19.31 -1.54
C PRO A 24 2.30 19.09 -3.03
N ARG A 25 2.85 20.07 -3.71
CA ARG A 25 3.26 19.94 -5.09
C ARG A 25 4.54 19.10 -5.17
N LEU A 26 4.49 17.97 -5.91
CA LEU A 26 5.63 17.07 -6.07
C LEU A 26 6.46 17.34 -7.34
N PHE A 27 5.86 17.89 -8.38
CA PHE A 27 6.50 18.14 -9.66
C PHE A 27 6.35 19.61 -10.05
N GLU A 28 7.42 20.21 -10.62
CA GLU A 28 7.36 21.54 -11.20
C GLU A 28 6.43 21.59 -12.42
N ASN A 29 6.41 20.49 -13.19
CA ASN A 29 5.51 20.34 -14.32
C ASN A 29 4.07 20.11 -13.81
N PRO A 30 3.11 21.02 -14.15
CA PRO A 30 1.73 20.92 -13.65
C PRO A 30 1.01 19.65 -14.09
N LEU A 31 1.33 19.12 -15.27
CA LEU A 31 0.70 17.90 -15.79
C LEU A 31 1.15 16.68 -14.98
N LEU A 32 2.46 16.55 -14.71
CA LEU A 32 3.00 15.47 -13.89
C LEU A 32 2.48 15.55 -12.45
N ASP A 33 2.40 16.76 -11.87
CA ASP A 33 1.84 16.95 -10.53
C ASP A 33 0.37 16.55 -10.47
N ARG A 34 -0.42 16.90 -11.49
CA ARG A 34 -1.82 16.46 -11.60
C ARG A 34 -1.95 14.95 -11.76
N MET A 35 -1.08 14.32 -12.54
CA MET A 35 -1.08 12.86 -12.73
C MET A 35 -0.64 12.07 -11.49
N SER A 36 0.07 12.70 -10.55
CA SER A 36 0.45 12.11 -9.28
C SER A 36 -0.70 12.11 -8.25
N ARG A 37 -1.81 12.80 -8.57
CA ARG A 37 -3.00 12.90 -7.71
C ARG A 37 -4.14 12.13 -8.33
N VAL A 38 -4.55 11.05 -7.70
CA VAL A 38 -5.61 10.18 -8.19
C VAL A 38 -6.71 9.99 -7.15
N HIS A 39 -7.95 10.02 -7.61
CA HIS A 39 -9.08 9.70 -6.76
C HIS A 39 -9.08 8.21 -6.41
N TRP A 40 -9.50 7.83 -5.20
CA TRP A 40 -9.48 6.46 -4.72
C TRP A 40 -10.18 5.43 -5.62
N SER A 41 -11.19 5.85 -6.38
CA SER A 41 -11.91 4.98 -7.31
C SER A 41 -11.19 4.75 -8.65
N MET A 42 -10.13 5.50 -8.92
CA MET A 42 -9.42 5.44 -10.21
C MET A 42 -8.87 4.05 -10.53
N PRO A 43 -8.20 3.33 -9.60
CA PRO A 43 -7.76 1.97 -9.87
C PRO A 43 -8.93 1.03 -10.21
N LEU A 44 -10.06 1.15 -9.52
CA LEU A 44 -11.24 0.33 -9.80
C LEU A 44 -11.76 0.58 -11.21
N VAL A 45 -11.96 1.85 -11.59
CA VAL A 45 -12.49 2.21 -12.91
C VAL A 45 -11.53 1.79 -14.03
N PHE A 46 -10.24 2.04 -13.83
CA PHE A 46 -9.21 1.76 -14.85
C PHE A 46 -9.01 0.25 -15.06
N TYR A 47 -9.00 -0.55 -14.00
CA TYR A 47 -8.67 -1.98 -14.09
C TYR A 47 -9.88 -2.89 -14.25
N THR A 48 -11.11 -2.44 -14.00
CA THR A 48 -12.33 -3.26 -14.20
C THR A 48 -12.43 -3.89 -15.60
N PRO A 49 -12.15 -3.21 -16.73
CA PRO A 49 -12.19 -3.83 -18.05
C PRO A 49 -11.21 -5.02 -18.17
N PHE A 50 -10.03 -4.91 -17.59
CA PHE A 50 -9.03 -5.99 -17.61
C PHE A 50 -9.42 -7.15 -16.71
N VAL A 51 -10.00 -6.89 -15.53
CA VAL A 51 -10.57 -7.91 -14.63
C VAL A 51 -11.66 -8.70 -15.36
N VAL A 52 -12.58 -8.00 -16.04
CA VAL A 52 -13.66 -8.64 -16.80
C VAL A 52 -13.09 -9.48 -17.96
N LEU A 53 -12.10 -8.95 -18.69
CA LEU A 53 -11.44 -9.68 -19.77
C LEU A 53 -10.75 -10.95 -19.28
N LEU A 54 -9.98 -10.87 -18.19
CA LEU A 54 -9.28 -12.03 -17.61
C LEU A 54 -10.27 -13.08 -17.11
N ALA A 55 -11.35 -12.65 -16.47
CA ALA A 55 -12.42 -13.53 -16.02
C ALA A 55 -13.07 -14.25 -17.22
N TRP A 56 -13.41 -13.52 -18.29
CA TRP A 56 -13.99 -14.08 -19.51
C TRP A 56 -13.05 -15.09 -20.18
N LEU A 57 -11.76 -14.76 -20.35
CA LEU A 57 -10.75 -15.67 -20.92
C LEU A 57 -10.60 -16.94 -20.08
N SER A 58 -10.62 -16.80 -18.75
CA SER A 58 -10.55 -17.94 -17.82
C SER A 58 -11.74 -18.89 -17.98
N LEU A 59 -12.97 -18.34 -18.01
CA LEU A 59 -14.21 -19.10 -18.14
C LEU A 59 -14.33 -19.80 -19.51
N ARG A 60 -13.72 -19.22 -20.56
CA ARG A 60 -13.72 -19.83 -21.89
C ARG A 60 -12.73 -20.98 -22.03
N ALA A 61 -11.69 -21.03 -21.20
CA ALA A 61 -10.57 -21.94 -21.38
C ALA A 61 -10.41 -23.01 -20.29
N LEU A 62 -11.01 -22.84 -19.12
CA LEU A 62 -10.74 -23.68 -17.95
C LEU A 62 -12.01 -24.02 -17.16
N GLY A 63 -11.96 -25.14 -16.45
CA GLY A 63 -12.99 -25.52 -15.50
C GLY A 63 -12.91 -24.74 -14.18
N PRO A 64 -14.02 -24.70 -13.40
CA PRO A 64 -14.14 -23.84 -12.21
C PRO A 64 -13.08 -24.10 -11.13
N ILE A 65 -12.68 -25.35 -10.93
CA ILE A 65 -11.65 -25.71 -9.94
C ILE A 65 -10.30 -25.10 -10.33
N SER A 66 -9.88 -25.26 -11.58
CA SER A 66 -8.62 -24.69 -12.07
C SER A 66 -8.62 -23.17 -11.99
N ILE A 67 -9.75 -22.51 -12.32
CA ILE A 67 -9.92 -21.08 -12.19
C ILE A 67 -9.77 -20.65 -10.72
N GLY A 68 -10.49 -21.31 -9.80
CA GLY A 68 -10.45 -21.00 -8.37
C GLY A 68 -9.06 -21.16 -7.78
N CYS A 69 -8.40 -22.29 -8.05
CA CYS A 69 -7.04 -22.55 -7.54
C CYS A 69 -6.02 -21.54 -8.09
N ALA A 70 -6.04 -21.26 -9.39
CA ALA A 70 -5.08 -20.32 -10.00
C ALA A 70 -5.35 -18.88 -9.57
N ALA A 71 -6.62 -18.46 -9.44
CA ALA A 71 -6.97 -17.14 -8.95
C ALA A 71 -6.58 -16.96 -7.46
N LEU A 72 -6.81 -17.98 -6.63
CA LEU A 72 -6.37 -17.95 -5.22
C LEU A 72 -4.83 -17.84 -5.13
N LEU A 73 -4.11 -18.63 -5.92
CA LEU A 73 -2.64 -18.53 -5.98
C LEU A 73 -2.21 -17.12 -6.39
N GLY A 74 -2.83 -16.55 -7.44
CA GLY A 74 -2.54 -15.19 -7.89
C GLY A 74 -2.80 -14.15 -6.80
N TYR A 75 -3.92 -14.28 -6.07
CA TYR A 75 -4.23 -13.39 -4.94
C TYR A 75 -3.18 -13.48 -3.82
N ILE A 76 -2.77 -14.69 -3.45
CA ILE A 76 -1.71 -14.90 -2.45
C ILE A 76 -0.38 -14.33 -2.93
N LEU A 77 -0.04 -14.51 -4.20
CA LEU A 77 1.18 -13.92 -4.79
C LEU A 77 1.14 -12.40 -4.74
N TRP A 78 -0.04 -11.76 -4.96
CA TRP A 78 -0.14 -10.33 -4.77
C TRP A 78 0.15 -9.93 -3.31
N THR A 79 -0.47 -10.58 -2.33
CA THR A 79 -0.25 -10.23 -0.91
C THR A 79 1.22 -10.35 -0.48
N LEU A 80 1.95 -11.31 -1.06
CA LEU A 80 3.40 -11.41 -0.87
C LEU A 80 4.13 -10.27 -1.59
N THR A 81 3.71 -9.92 -2.81
CA THR A 81 4.28 -8.79 -3.58
C THR A 81 4.06 -7.46 -2.85
N GLU A 82 2.87 -7.24 -2.29
CA GLU A 82 2.54 -6.11 -1.42
C GLU A 82 3.54 -6.01 -0.27
N TYR A 83 3.69 -7.09 0.49
CA TYR A 83 4.60 -7.13 1.64
C TYR A 83 6.06 -6.85 1.24
N LEU A 84 6.58 -7.56 0.22
CA LEU A 84 7.96 -7.40 -0.24
C LEU A 84 8.19 -6.02 -0.86
N GLY A 85 7.23 -5.52 -1.65
CA GLY A 85 7.27 -4.20 -2.24
C GLY A 85 7.27 -3.10 -1.18
N HIS A 86 6.39 -3.20 -0.18
CA HIS A 86 6.34 -2.25 0.92
C HIS A 86 7.65 -2.26 1.71
N ARG A 87 8.14 -3.44 2.11
CA ARG A 87 9.35 -3.57 2.91
C ARG A 87 10.63 -3.16 2.18
N TYR A 88 10.83 -3.61 0.94
CA TYR A 88 12.14 -3.51 0.26
C TYR A 88 12.19 -2.46 -0.83
N LEU A 89 11.05 -1.97 -1.34
CA LEU A 89 11.00 -0.94 -2.36
C LEU A 89 10.51 0.39 -1.81
N PHE A 90 9.41 0.40 -1.06
CA PHE A 90 8.79 1.63 -0.57
C PHE A 90 9.59 2.24 0.58
N HIS A 91 10.13 1.41 1.47
CA HIS A 91 11.01 1.83 2.56
C HIS A 91 12.51 1.75 2.21
N ALA A 92 12.86 1.54 0.93
CA ALA A 92 14.26 1.52 0.52
C ALA A 92 14.90 2.90 0.63
N GLU A 93 16.02 2.97 1.31
CA GLU A 93 16.88 4.15 1.34
C GLU A 93 17.91 4.08 0.21
N PHE A 94 17.67 4.81 -0.85
CA PHE A 94 18.61 4.91 -1.96
C PHE A 94 19.61 6.04 -1.71
N PRO A 95 20.90 5.88 -2.01
CA PRO A 95 21.91 6.88 -1.74
C PRO A 95 21.77 8.13 -2.62
N GLY A 96 22.13 9.29 -2.06
CA GLY A 96 22.24 10.55 -2.77
C GLY A 96 20.91 11.27 -3.02
N LYS A 97 20.96 12.44 -3.64
CA LYS A 97 19.81 13.33 -3.86
C LYS A 97 18.71 12.69 -4.72
N TRP A 98 19.08 11.88 -5.69
CA TRP A 98 18.14 11.14 -6.53
C TRP A 98 17.44 10.03 -5.75
N GLY A 99 18.17 9.34 -4.87
CA GLY A 99 17.59 8.31 -4.01
C GLY A 99 16.54 8.87 -3.07
N ALA A 100 16.83 9.94 -2.36
CA ALA A 100 15.87 10.64 -1.51
C ALA A 100 14.63 11.11 -2.29
N ARG A 101 14.81 11.59 -3.54
CA ARG A 101 13.71 12.01 -4.40
C ARG A 101 12.83 10.83 -4.82
N ILE A 102 13.44 9.69 -5.17
CA ILE A 102 12.71 8.47 -5.55
C ILE A 102 11.91 7.96 -4.35
N HIS A 103 12.53 7.86 -3.17
CA HIS A 103 11.85 7.46 -1.94
C HIS A 103 10.63 8.35 -1.64
N LEU A 104 10.82 9.68 -1.68
CA LEU A 104 9.73 10.65 -1.48
C LEU A 104 8.56 10.41 -2.46
N LEU A 105 8.86 10.18 -3.75
CA LEU A 105 7.83 10.03 -4.79
C LEU A 105 7.09 8.70 -4.72
N ILE A 106 7.77 7.62 -4.27
CA ILE A 106 7.17 6.29 -4.19
C ILE A 106 6.29 6.16 -2.94
N HIS A 107 6.81 6.58 -1.77
CA HIS A 107 6.15 6.31 -0.49
C HIS A 107 6.35 7.39 0.58
N GLY A 108 7.45 8.12 0.56
CA GLY A 108 7.78 9.13 1.57
C GLY A 108 6.69 10.20 1.69
N VAL A 109 6.12 10.67 0.56
CA VAL A 109 5.03 11.65 0.59
C VAL A 109 3.78 11.11 1.31
N HIS A 110 3.54 9.79 1.22
CA HIS A 110 2.43 9.16 1.94
C HIS A 110 2.71 9.07 3.46
N HIS A 111 3.96 8.83 3.87
CA HIS A 111 4.33 8.89 5.29
C HIS A 111 4.28 10.30 5.86
N ASP A 112 4.68 11.31 5.09
CA ASP A 112 4.63 12.73 5.51
C ASP A 112 3.18 13.26 5.55
N HIS A 113 2.32 12.81 4.63
CA HIS A 113 0.93 13.25 4.46
C HIS A 113 -0.03 12.06 4.36
N PRO A 114 -0.15 11.22 5.41
CA PRO A 114 -0.87 9.95 5.34
C PRO A 114 -2.38 10.08 5.12
N ASN A 115 -2.93 11.26 5.35
CA ASN A 115 -4.35 11.55 5.15
C ASN A 115 -4.62 12.38 3.88
N ASP A 116 -3.67 12.48 2.94
CA ASP A 116 -3.91 13.07 1.61
C ASP A 116 -4.81 12.13 0.79
N PRO A 117 -6.09 12.51 0.50
CA PRO A 117 -7.03 11.62 -0.17
C PRO A 117 -6.71 11.38 -1.66
N LEU A 118 -5.76 12.12 -2.22
CA LEU A 118 -5.42 12.07 -3.63
C LEU A 118 -4.08 11.36 -3.93
N ARG A 119 -3.33 10.94 -2.90
CA ARG A 119 -2.01 10.30 -3.05
C ARG A 119 -1.83 9.03 -2.24
N LEU A 120 -2.94 8.36 -1.96
CA LEU A 120 -2.92 7.15 -1.18
C LEU A 120 -2.96 5.90 -2.06
N VAL A 121 -3.82 5.88 -3.08
CA VAL A 121 -3.89 4.78 -4.04
C VAL A 121 -2.83 4.94 -5.13
N MET A 122 -2.32 3.82 -5.63
CA MET A 122 -1.26 3.84 -6.62
C MET A 122 -1.76 4.33 -7.99
N PRO A 123 -1.18 5.41 -8.56
CA PRO A 123 -1.55 5.87 -9.89
C PRO A 123 -1.35 4.78 -10.96
N PRO A 124 -2.24 4.66 -11.97
CA PRO A 124 -2.06 3.71 -13.07
C PRO A 124 -0.73 3.83 -13.80
N LEU A 125 -0.12 5.02 -13.82
CA LEU A 125 1.21 5.24 -14.39
C LEU A 125 2.29 4.39 -13.70
N LEU A 126 2.14 4.11 -12.39
CA LEU A 126 3.06 3.27 -11.61
C LEU A 126 2.59 1.82 -11.55
N SER A 127 1.30 1.59 -11.34
CA SER A 127 0.77 0.23 -11.17
C SER A 127 0.69 -0.57 -12.48
N ALA A 128 0.40 0.07 -13.63
CA ALA A 128 0.27 -0.65 -14.89
C ALA A 128 1.57 -1.33 -15.35
N PRO A 129 2.77 -0.71 -15.30
CA PRO A 129 4.02 -1.40 -15.60
C PRO A 129 4.26 -2.62 -14.70
N ILE A 130 3.96 -2.51 -13.40
CA ILE A 130 4.10 -3.62 -12.44
C ILE A 130 3.19 -4.79 -12.83
N LEU A 131 1.91 -4.51 -13.13
CA LEU A 131 0.94 -5.52 -13.54
C LEU A 131 1.28 -6.15 -14.90
N ILE A 132 1.84 -5.38 -15.85
CA ILE A 132 2.33 -5.90 -17.13
C ILE A 132 3.50 -6.87 -16.90
N VAL A 133 4.48 -6.48 -16.08
CA VAL A 133 5.61 -7.36 -15.74
C VAL A 133 5.11 -8.62 -15.04
N ALA A 134 4.19 -8.49 -14.08
CA ALA A 134 3.59 -9.64 -13.40
C ALA A 134 2.87 -10.58 -14.39
N PHE A 135 2.14 -10.04 -15.37
CA PHE A 135 1.50 -10.83 -16.41
C PHE A 135 2.51 -11.55 -17.30
N LEU A 136 3.59 -10.90 -17.71
CA LEU A 136 4.63 -11.50 -18.55
C LEU A 136 5.37 -12.61 -17.80
N VAL A 137 5.73 -12.38 -16.53
CA VAL A 137 6.32 -13.40 -15.66
C VAL A 137 5.36 -14.55 -15.44
N GLY A 138 4.10 -14.26 -15.10
CA GLY A 138 3.05 -15.28 -14.93
C GLY A 138 2.82 -16.10 -16.20
N ARG A 139 2.91 -15.49 -17.38
CA ARG A 139 2.80 -16.19 -18.68
C ARG A 139 3.94 -17.20 -18.88
N VAL A 140 5.15 -16.86 -18.43
CA VAL A 140 6.30 -17.77 -18.50
C VAL A 140 6.16 -18.90 -17.48
N LEU A 141 5.72 -18.60 -16.27
CA LEU A 141 5.66 -19.57 -15.17
C LEU A 141 4.47 -20.53 -15.28
N PHE A 142 3.30 -20.04 -15.64
CA PHE A 142 2.05 -20.80 -15.65
C PHE A 142 1.61 -21.22 -17.06
N GLY A 143 2.09 -20.54 -18.10
CA GLY A 143 1.63 -20.73 -19.46
C GLY A 143 0.18 -20.29 -19.71
N VAL A 144 -0.26 -20.38 -20.96
CA VAL A 144 -1.66 -20.18 -21.36
C VAL A 144 -2.36 -21.55 -21.29
N PRO A 145 -3.58 -21.66 -20.73
CA PRO A 145 -4.47 -20.57 -20.28
C PRO A 145 -4.39 -20.22 -18.78
N LEU A 146 -3.56 -20.90 -17.97
CA LEU A 146 -3.55 -20.72 -16.51
C LEU A 146 -3.14 -19.31 -16.04
N VAL A 147 -2.38 -18.58 -16.85
CA VAL A 147 -2.01 -17.18 -16.55
C VAL A 147 -3.23 -16.28 -16.40
N TYR A 148 -4.35 -16.55 -17.07
CA TYR A 148 -5.53 -15.68 -17.02
C TYR A 148 -6.16 -15.65 -15.63
N PRO A 149 -6.55 -16.77 -15.02
CA PRO A 149 -7.08 -16.73 -13.66
C PRO A 149 -6.02 -16.39 -12.60
N ALA A 150 -4.75 -16.74 -12.80
CA ALA A 150 -3.69 -16.34 -11.88
C ALA A 150 -3.54 -14.79 -11.88
N MET A 151 -3.52 -14.17 -13.06
CA MET A 151 -3.45 -12.70 -13.15
C MET A 151 -4.74 -12.02 -12.70
N LEU A 152 -5.91 -12.65 -12.90
CA LEU A 152 -7.17 -12.19 -12.33
C LEU A 152 -7.07 -12.10 -10.80
N GLY A 153 -6.62 -13.16 -10.14
CA GLY A 153 -6.42 -13.17 -8.69
C GLY A 153 -5.39 -12.15 -8.22
N PHE A 154 -4.28 -12.03 -8.92
CA PHE A 154 -3.23 -11.06 -8.63
C PHE A 154 -3.75 -9.61 -8.72
N MET A 155 -4.51 -9.29 -9.76
CA MET A 155 -5.11 -7.95 -9.95
C MET A 155 -6.20 -7.67 -8.91
N LEU A 156 -7.02 -8.66 -8.54
CA LEU A 156 -8.00 -8.52 -7.45
C LEU A 156 -7.31 -8.29 -6.10
N GLY A 157 -6.17 -8.94 -5.87
CA GLY A 157 -5.32 -8.68 -4.70
C GLY A 157 -4.84 -7.24 -4.65
N TYR A 158 -4.30 -6.73 -5.77
CA TYR A 158 -3.89 -5.32 -5.91
C TYR A 158 -5.03 -4.34 -5.60
N LEU A 159 -6.19 -4.53 -6.23
CA LEU A 159 -7.34 -3.65 -5.98
C LEU A 159 -7.83 -3.74 -4.54
N SER A 160 -7.79 -4.93 -3.94
CA SER A 160 -8.13 -5.12 -2.52
C SER A 160 -7.16 -4.36 -1.62
N TYR A 161 -5.86 -4.42 -1.90
CA TYR A 161 -4.82 -3.67 -1.19
C TYR A 161 -5.07 -2.17 -1.25
N ASP A 162 -5.24 -1.58 -2.44
CA ASP A 162 -5.48 -0.14 -2.59
C ASP A 162 -6.74 0.30 -1.82
N MET A 163 -7.82 -0.50 -1.86
CA MET A 163 -9.07 -0.17 -1.16
C MET A 163 -8.95 -0.35 0.36
N VAL A 164 -8.27 -1.38 0.83
CA VAL A 164 -8.01 -1.58 2.27
C VAL A 164 -7.11 -0.45 2.79
N HIS A 165 -6.07 -0.08 2.05
CA HIS A 165 -5.15 0.98 2.41
C HIS A 165 -5.89 2.33 2.53
N TYR A 166 -6.71 2.68 1.53
CA TYR A 166 -7.55 3.87 1.60
C TYR A 166 -8.53 3.82 2.79
N TYR A 167 -9.16 2.66 3.02
CA TYR A 167 -10.12 2.47 4.10
C TYR A 167 -9.49 2.64 5.49
N VAL A 168 -8.29 2.12 5.74
CA VAL A 168 -7.65 2.22 7.06
C VAL A 168 -7.18 3.64 7.38
N HIS A 169 -6.95 4.50 6.38
CA HIS A 169 -6.64 5.91 6.57
C HIS A 169 -7.88 6.79 6.75
N HIS A 170 -8.91 6.59 5.93
CA HIS A 170 -10.02 7.54 5.79
C HIS A 170 -11.33 7.11 6.44
N ALA A 171 -11.49 5.84 6.80
CA ALA A 171 -12.72 5.36 7.43
C ALA A 171 -12.55 5.02 8.92
N GLU A 172 -13.66 4.94 9.63
CA GLU A 172 -13.73 4.38 10.99
C GLU A 172 -14.18 2.91 10.93
N PRO A 173 -13.26 1.94 11.06
CA PRO A 173 -13.58 0.53 10.93
C PRO A 173 -14.52 0.04 12.05
N LYS A 174 -15.65 -0.57 11.65
CA LYS A 174 -16.63 -1.12 12.60
C LYS A 174 -16.36 -2.58 12.97
N THR A 175 -15.67 -3.34 12.11
CA THR A 175 -15.35 -4.75 12.35
C THR A 175 -14.05 -4.92 13.15
N ARG A 176 -13.91 -6.07 13.83
CA ARG A 176 -12.66 -6.41 14.54
C ARG A 176 -11.45 -6.46 13.58
N LEU A 177 -11.65 -7.06 12.39
CA LEU A 177 -10.61 -7.13 11.37
C LEU A 177 -10.18 -5.74 10.93
N GLY A 178 -11.12 -4.89 10.51
CA GLY A 178 -10.80 -3.54 10.05
C GLY A 178 -10.11 -2.69 11.12
N ARG A 179 -10.57 -2.77 12.39
CA ARG A 179 -9.90 -2.08 13.50
C ARG A 179 -8.47 -2.58 13.72
N ASN A 180 -8.23 -3.88 13.57
CA ASN A 180 -6.89 -4.44 13.71
C ASN A 180 -5.97 -3.99 12.56
N LEU A 181 -6.43 -4.05 11.30
CA LEU A 181 -5.66 -3.57 10.15
C LEU A 181 -5.30 -2.09 10.31
N ARG A 182 -6.31 -1.24 10.64
CA ARG A 182 -6.04 0.18 10.92
C ARG A 182 -5.01 0.37 12.03
N ARG A 183 -5.17 -0.31 13.15
CA ARG A 183 -4.23 -0.19 14.28
C ARG A 183 -2.80 -0.54 13.89
N LEU A 184 -2.60 -1.67 13.18
CA LEU A 184 -1.27 -2.10 12.74
C LEU A 184 -0.67 -1.09 11.78
N HIS A 185 -1.44 -0.60 10.81
CA HIS A 185 -0.97 0.38 9.83
C HIS A 185 -0.69 1.75 10.46
N MET A 186 -1.50 2.20 11.42
CA MET A 186 -1.20 3.44 12.18
C MET A 186 0.04 3.29 13.07
N LEU A 187 0.32 2.11 13.63
CA LEU A 187 1.58 1.86 14.34
C LEU A 187 2.78 2.00 13.39
N HIS A 188 2.66 1.47 12.18
CA HIS A 188 3.68 1.60 11.13
C HIS A 188 3.94 3.08 10.77
N HIS A 189 2.90 3.89 10.55
CA HIS A 189 3.04 5.31 10.21
C HIS A 189 3.61 6.18 11.34
N PHE A 190 3.13 5.98 12.57
CA PHE A 190 3.34 6.98 13.62
C PHE A 190 4.25 6.52 14.74
N ARG A 191 4.65 5.25 14.79
CA ARG A 191 5.43 4.73 15.89
C ARG A 191 6.67 3.94 15.47
N ASP A 192 6.53 3.07 14.47
CA ASP A 192 7.56 2.09 14.14
C ASP A 192 7.47 1.71 12.66
N PRO A 193 8.06 2.53 11.77
CA PRO A 193 8.03 2.31 10.32
C PRO A 193 8.89 1.12 9.85
N GLU A 194 9.71 0.55 10.74
CA GLU A 194 10.55 -0.62 10.45
C GLU A 194 9.80 -1.95 10.59
N HIS A 195 8.53 -1.91 11.03
CA HIS A 195 7.67 -3.08 11.25
C HIS A 195 6.27 -2.85 10.69
N GLY A 196 5.52 -3.95 10.44
CA GLY A 196 4.12 -3.88 10.02
C GLY A 196 3.92 -3.51 8.55
N PHE A 197 4.65 -4.16 7.65
CA PHE A 197 4.60 -3.89 6.20
C PHE A 197 3.37 -4.46 5.48
N GLY A 198 2.70 -5.47 6.08
CA GLY A 198 1.51 -6.11 5.51
C GLY A 198 0.23 -5.31 5.79
N VAL A 199 -0.14 -4.39 4.88
CA VAL A 199 -1.33 -3.52 5.02
C VAL A 199 -2.63 -4.31 4.94
N SER A 200 -2.81 -5.09 3.87
CA SER A 200 -3.97 -5.96 3.67
C SER A 200 -3.73 -7.39 4.19
N ALA A 201 -2.48 -7.78 4.39
CA ALA A 201 -2.03 -9.13 4.66
C ALA A 201 -1.01 -9.22 5.80
N PRO A 202 -1.37 -8.84 7.06
CA PRO A 202 -0.44 -8.75 8.18
C PRO A 202 0.11 -10.11 8.66
N TRP A 203 -0.35 -11.23 8.11
CA TRP A 203 0.23 -12.54 8.37
C TRP A 203 1.66 -12.68 7.83
N TRP A 204 2.04 -11.90 6.81
CA TRP A 204 3.41 -11.89 6.31
C TRP A 204 4.38 -11.31 7.34
N ASP A 205 3.97 -10.29 8.11
CA ASP A 205 4.77 -9.75 9.20
C ASP A 205 5.10 -10.82 10.24
N LYS A 206 4.13 -11.72 10.56
CA LYS A 206 4.37 -12.85 11.46
C LYS A 206 5.36 -13.86 10.86
N ILE A 207 5.18 -14.21 9.58
CA ILE A 207 6.04 -15.16 8.89
C ILE A 207 7.47 -14.65 8.82
N PHE A 208 7.65 -13.37 8.51
CA PHE A 208 8.97 -12.74 8.35
C PHE A 208 9.47 -12.05 9.63
N ARG A 209 8.76 -12.15 10.74
CA ARG A 209 9.12 -11.59 12.06
C ARG A 209 9.32 -10.08 12.03
N THR A 210 8.47 -9.38 11.31
CA THR A 210 8.39 -7.92 11.23
C THR A 210 7.09 -7.39 11.85
N GLU A 211 6.47 -8.14 12.75
CA GLU A 211 5.30 -7.68 13.49
C GLU A 211 5.68 -6.68 14.59
N HIS A 212 4.80 -5.71 14.85
CA HIS A 212 4.98 -4.80 15.98
C HIS A 212 4.99 -5.58 17.29
N LEU A 213 6.09 -5.48 18.03
CA LEU A 213 6.17 -6.09 19.37
C LEU A 213 5.22 -5.37 20.33
N PRO A 214 4.55 -6.08 21.24
CA PRO A 214 3.79 -5.44 22.30
C PRO A 214 4.71 -4.51 23.08
N ALA A 215 4.20 -3.31 23.43
CA ALA A 215 4.94 -2.39 24.28
C ALA A 215 5.42 -3.17 25.52
N ARG A 216 6.72 -3.15 25.80
CA ARG A 216 7.22 -3.67 27.09
C ARG A 216 6.43 -2.99 28.18
N GLN A 217 5.74 -3.78 28.98
CA GLN A 217 5.21 -3.30 30.25
C GLN A 217 6.43 -3.17 31.17
N ASP A 218 7.12 -2.02 31.08
CA ASP A 218 8.09 -1.66 32.10
C ASP A 218 7.27 -1.42 33.36
N GLY A 219 7.18 -2.45 34.20
CA GLY A 219 6.57 -2.35 35.52
C GLY A 219 7.30 -1.26 36.29
N PRO A 220 6.62 -0.63 37.26
CA PRO A 220 7.23 0.40 38.11
C PRO A 220 8.45 -0.19 38.83
N ARG A 221 9.61 0.48 38.67
CA ARG A 221 10.79 0.22 39.48
C ARG A 221 10.60 0.81 40.86
#